data_cdbdffa0fc32629f7c620ebe54b3113a
#
_entry.id   cdbdffa0fc32629f7c620ebe54b3113a
#
_cell.length_a   1.000
_cell.length_b   1.000
_cell.length_c   1.000
_cell.angle_alpha   90.00
_cell.angle_beta   90.00
_cell.angle_gamma   90.00
#
_symmetry.space_group_name_H-M   'P 1'
#
loop_
_entity.id
_entity.type
_entity.pdbx_description
1 polymer ?
#
loop_
_entity_poly.entity_id
_entity_poly.type
_entity_poly.pdbx_seq_one_letter_code
_entity_poly.pdbx_strand_id
1 'polypeptide(L)'
;MARKKVKYTFDYDSKFLNEHNVKRLASEVTRDADTSEKILDCLFTAEVTDEQIAEATGIKLNFVRKILYKMYDVGMPNYTRKKDPETQWFTYYWRFDSRKAAQILEDQYNRHNKDIKDSLEYEENNMFFVCPNGCRYPFDEASDFQFVCPRCNEKLEFKDNSDIIKDLKNLESYYVVNKE
;
A
#
# COMPACT_ATOMS: atom_id res chain seq x y z
N MET A 1 31.50 7.75 -3.80
CA MET A 1 31.41 6.62 -4.74
C MET A 1 29.93 6.30 -4.96
N ALA A 2 29.43 6.43 -6.19
CA ALA A 2 28.04 6.09 -6.52
C ALA A 2 27.87 4.56 -6.41
N ARG A 3 26.99 4.09 -5.53
CA ARG A 3 26.62 2.66 -5.45
C ARG A 3 25.97 2.29 -6.78
N LYS A 4 26.55 1.32 -7.50
CA LYS A 4 25.90 0.70 -8.66
C LYS A 4 24.54 0.16 -8.18
N LYS A 5 23.43 0.65 -8.76
CA LYS A 5 22.10 0.06 -8.55
C LYS A 5 22.16 -1.37 -9.08
N VAL A 6 22.19 -2.34 -8.17
CA VAL A 6 22.02 -3.74 -8.52
C VAL A 6 20.54 -3.91 -8.84
N LYS A 7 20.20 -4.31 -10.04
CA LYS A 7 18.80 -4.61 -10.41
C LYS A 7 18.48 -5.99 -9.85
N TYR A 8 17.65 -6.04 -8.83
CA TYR A 8 17.19 -7.30 -8.25
C TYR A 8 16.26 -8.03 -9.22
N THR A 9 16.44 -9.35 -9.32
CA THR A 9 15.56 -10.22 -10.09
C THR A 9 14.78 -11.07 -9.10
N PHE A 10 13.46 -10.88 -9.07
CA PHE A 10 12.59 -11.68 -8.22
C PHE A 10 12.37 -13.07 -8.84
N ASP A 11 12.21 -14.07 -7.99
CA ASP A 11 11.96 -15.47 -8.38
C ASP A 11 10.50 -15.74 -8.81
N TYR A 12 9.66 -14.73 -8.76
CA TYR A 12 8.26 -14.76 -9.20
C TYR A 12 7.98 -13.63 -10.20
N ASP A 13 7.41 -13.99 -11.35
CA ASP A 13 7.06 -13.01 -12.39
C ASP A 13 5.67 -12.45 -12.16
N SER A 14 5.61 -11.15 -11.92
CA SER A 14 4.38 -10.37 -11.78
C SER A 14 4.65 -8.92 -12.15
N LYS A 15 3.77 -8.32 -12.94
CA LYS A 15 3.84 -6.91 -13.31
C LYS A 15 3.79 -5.94 -12.12
N PHE A 16 3.18 -6.36 -11.02
CA PHE A 16 3.10 -5.56 -9.80
C PHE A 16 4.38 -5.65 -8.97
N LEU A 17 5.16 -6.71 -9.17
CA LEU A 17 6.34 -7.00 -8.39
C LEU A 17 7.58 -6.32 -8.99
N ASN A 18 7.92 -5.18 -8.46
CA ASN A 18 9.17 -4.49 -8.74
C ASN A 18 9.71 -3.86 -7.45
N GLU A 19 10.99 -3.52 -7.46
CA GLU A 19 11.69 -2.97 -6.28
C GLU A 19 10.98 -1.74 -5.72
N HIS A 20 10.50 -0.84 -6.58
CA HIS A 20 9.81 0.37 -6.17
C HIS A 20 8.51 0.07 -5.42
N ASN A 21 7.66 -0.80 -5.97
CA ASN A 21 6.37 -1.14 -5.36
C ASN A 21 6.56 -1.87 -4.02
N VAL A 22 7.53 -2.78 -3.93
CA VAL A 22 7.84 -3.50 -2.69
C VAL A 22 8.35 -2.54 -1.61
N LYS A 23 9.27 -1.62 -1.95
CA LYS A 23 9.79 -0.61 -1.02
C LYS A 23 8.69 0.34 -0.56
N ARG A 24 7.80 0.76 -1.45
CA ARG A 24 6.63 1.57 -1.10
C ARG A 24 5.72 0.84 -0.13
N LEU A 25 5.36 -0.41 -0.42
CA LEU A 25 4.54 -1.24 0.47
C LEU A 25 5.18 -1.39 1.86
N ALA A 26 6.47 -1.66 1.92
CA ALA A 26 7.19 -1.78 3.19
C ALA A 26 7.18 -0.47 3.99
N SER A 27 7.37 0.66 3.31
CA SER A 27 7.29 1.99 3.92
C SER A 27 5.91 2.28 4.52
N GLU A 28 4.83 1.94 3.80
CA GLU A 28 3.45 2.09 4.27
C GLU A 28 3.17 1.25 5.53
N VAL A 29 3.60 -0.02 5.52
CA VAL A 29 3.39 -0.96 6.63
C VAL A 29 4.21 -0.60 7.86
N THR A 30 5.47 -0.26 7.68
CA THR A 30 6.39 -0.01 8.79
C THR A 30 6.30 1.41 9.33
N ARG A 31 5.87 2.36 8.49
CA ARG A 31 5.93 3.82 8.68
C ARG A 31 7.37 4.33 8.88
N ASP A 32 8.32 3.64 8.25
CA ASP A 32 9.74 3.95 8.30
C ASP A 32 10.40 3.52 6.98
N ALA A 33 10.42 4.43 6.01
CA ALA A 33 10.91 4.17 4.67
C ALA A 33 12.39 3.82 4.63
N ASP A 34 13.23 4.62 5.32
CA ASP A 34 14.69 4.45 5.26
C ASP A 34 15.15 3.12 5.86
N THR A 35 14.60 2.75 7.02
CA THR A 35 14.95 1.50 7.70
C THR A 35 14.42 0.28 6.92
N SER A 36 13.18 0.32 6.46
CA SER A 36 12.58 -0.80 5.73
C SER A 36 13.26 -1.04 4.38
N GLU A 37 13.68 0.02 3.68
CA GLU A 37 14.42 -0.09 2.42
C GLU A 37 15.77 -0.78 2.62
N LYS A 38 16.55 -0.38 3.64
CA LYS A 38 17.84 -1.01 3.94
C LYS A 38 17.71 -2.50 4.31
N ILE A 39 16.67 -2.85 5.07
CA ILE A 39 16.39 -4.24 5.43
C ILE A 39 15.99 -5.04 4.18
N LEU A 40 15.13 -4.51 3.32
CA LEU A 40 14.74 -5.16 2.08
C LEU A 40 15.91 -5.40 1.15
N ASP A 41 16.85 -4.45 1.03
CA ASP A 41 18.06 -4.61 0.23
C ASP A 41 18.89 -5.83 0.68
N CYS A 42 18.93 -6.13 1.98
CA CYS A 42 19.55 -7.36 2.49
C CYS A 42 18.74 -8.61 2.10
N LEU A 43 17.41 -8.56 2.27
CA LEU A 43 16.51 -9.69 2.00
C LEU A 43 16.42 -10.05 0.51
N PHE A 44 16.63 -9.09 -0.39
CA PHE A 44 16.63 -9.34 -1.84
C PHE A 44 17.89 -10.08 -2.30
N THR A 45 18.99 -9.99 -1.54
CA THR A 45 20.27 -10.56 -1.96
C THR A 45 20.47 -12.00 -1.50
N ALA A 46 19.99 -12.34 -0.31
CA ALA A 46 20.21 -13.65 0.29
C ALA A 46 19.22 -13.95 1.44
N GLU A 47 19.21 -15.20 1.89
CA GLU A 47 18.65 -15.59 3.17
C GLU A 47 19.61 -15.13 4.28
N VAL A 48 19.15 -14.28 5.20
CA VAL A 48 19.99 -13.62 6.21
C VAL A 48 19.36 -13.65 7.59
N THR A 49 20.19 -13.61 8.64
CA THR A 49 19.70 -13.48 10.01
C THR A 49 19.46 -12.01 10.38
N ASP A 50 18.68 -11.77 11.43
CA ASP A 50 18.46 -10.43 11.96
C ASP A 50 19.77 -9.78 12.47
N GLU A 51 20.71 -10.56 13.02
CA GLU A 51 22.05 -10.10 13.38
C GLU A 51 22.85 -9.64 12.15
N GLN A 52 22.84 -10.43 11.07
CA GLN A 52 23.52 -10.08 9.82
C GLN A 52 22.95 -8.80 9.19
N ILE A 53 21.62 -8.63 9.24
CA ILE A 53 20.98 -7.40 8.78
C ILE A 53 21.43 -6.21 9.65
N ALA A 54 21.46 -6.38 10.97
CA ALA A 54 21.88 -5.33 11.90
C ALA A 54 23.33 -4.90 11.63
N GLU A 55 24.23 -5.85 11.40
CA GLU A 55 25.65 -5.60 11.08
C GLU A 55 25.78 -4.89 9.72
N ALA A 56 25.10 -5.39 8.68
CA ALA A 56 25.19 -4.83 7.32
C ALA A 56 24.62 -3.42 7.20
N THR A 57 23.56 -3.11 7.98
CA THR A 57 22.84 -1.83 7.90
C THR A 57 23.29 -0.82 8.95
N GLY A 58 23.98 -1.25 10.02
CA GLY A 58 24.29 -0.42 11.19
C GLY A 58 23.08 -0.08 12.07
N ILE A 59 21.95 -0.74 11.85
CA ILE A 59 20.72 -0.53 12.61
C ILE A 59 20.75 -1.43 13.86
N LYS A 60 20.28 -0.91 15.00
CA LYS A 60 20.22 -1.69 16.25
C LYS A 60 19.33 -2.93 16.06
N LEU A 61 19.82 -4.10 16.51
CA LEU A 61 19.17 -5.40 16.35
C LEU A 61 17.69 -5.41 16.75
N ASN A 62 17.35 -4.83 17.90
CA ASN A 62 15.96 -4.78 18.36
C ASN A 62 15.06 -3.97 17.40
N PHE A 63 15.63 -2.99 16.70
CA PHE A 63 14.89 -2.19 15.74
C PHE A 63 14.73 -2.94 14.41
N VAL A 64 15.76 -3.67 13.97
CA VAL A 64 15.68 -4.60 12.83
C VAL A 64 14.56 -5.62 13.07
N ARG A 65 14.54 -6.28 14.23
CA ARG A 65 13.49 -7.23 14.60
C ARG A 65 12.10 -6.62 14.55
N LYS A 66 11.93 -5.43 15.11
CA LYS A 66 10.64 -4.71 15.08
C LYS A 66 10.13 -4.48 13.65
N ILE A 67 11.00 -4.07 12.73
CA ILE A 67 10.65 -3.81 11.34
C ILE A 67 10.39 -5.12 10.58
N LEU A 68 11.24 -6.15 10.77
CA LEU A 68 11.04 -7.47 10.20
C LEU A 68 9.68 -8.09 10.58
N TYR A 69 9.30 -8.01 11.86
CA TYR A 69 8.01 -8.53 12.30
C TYR A 69 6.83 -7.77 11.69
N LYS A 70 6.90 -6.44 11.59
CA LYS A 70 5.85 -5.67 10.91
C LYS A 70 5.69 -6.07 9.44
N MET A 71 6.80 -6.31 8.74
CA MET A 71 6.75 -6.77 7.34
C MET A 71 6.29 -8.24 7.25
N TYR A 72 6.65 -9.07 8.23
CA TYR A 72 6.23 -10.46 8.32
C TYR A 72 4.72 -10.61 8.55
N ASP A 73 4.13 -9.75 9.39
CA ASP A 73 2.68 -9.75 9.67
C ASP A 73 1.84 -9.54 8.40
N VAL A 74 2.37 -8.85 7.41
CA VAL A 74 1.72 -8.70 6.09
C VAL A 74 2.21 -9.73 5.07
N GLY A 75 3.20 -10.56 5.39
CA GLY A 75 3.67 -11.68 4.59
C GLY A 75 4.76 -11.35 3.57
N MET A 76 5.42 -10.18 3.64
CA MET A 76 6.50 -9.84 2.71
C MET A 76 7.77 -10.67 2.91
N PRO A 77 8.41 -10.72 4.09
CA PRO A 77 9.44 -11.71 4.39
C PRO A 77 8.81 -12.96 4.98
N ASN A 78 9.52 -14.06 4.81
CA ASN A 78 9.28 -15.30 5.50
C ASN A 78 10.56 -15.74 6.22
N TYR A 79 10.48 -16.67 7.15
CA TYR A 79 11.67 -17.18 7.81
C TYR A 79 11.67 -18.70 7.91
N THR A 80 12.87 -19.26 7.93
CA THR A 80 13.14 -20.63 8.36
C THR A 80 13.89 -20.59 9.69
N ARG A 81 13.64 -21.55 10.57
CA ARG A 81 14.44 -21.70 11.80
C ARG A 81 15.31 -22.93 11.73
N LYS A 82 16.57 -22.77 12.06
CA LYS A 82 17.52 -23.86 12.18
C LYS A 82 17.97 -23.97 13.62
N LYS A 83 17.99 -25.20 14.15
CA LYS A 83 18.47 -25.48 15.49
C LYS A 83 19.97 -25.77 15.42
N ASP A 84 20.74 -25.03 16.19
CA ASP A 84 22.17 -25.31 16.34
C ASP A 84 22.37 -26.64 17.10
N PRO A 85 23.14 -27.59 16.57
CA PRO A 85 23.31 -28.90 17.15
C PRO A 85 24.09 -28.89 18.48
N GLU A 86 24.97 -27.91 18.68
CA GLU A 86 25.82 -27.82 19.88
C GLU A 86 25.13 -27.01 20.97
N THR A 87 24.65 -25.81 20.65
CA THR A 87 24.06 -24.89 21.64
C THR A 87 22.59 -25.14 21.89
N GLN A 88 21.92 -25.91 21.00
CA GLN A 88 20.47 -26.15 21.00
C GLN A 88 19.61 -24.90 20.80
N TRP A 89 20.21 -23.73 20.49
CA TRP A 89 19.50 -22.48 20.18
C TRP A 89 18.93 -22.49 18.76
N PHE A 90 17.84 -21.75 18.57
CA PHE A 90 17.25 -21.54 17.25
C PHE A 90 17.74 -20.25 16.65
N THR A 91 18.23 -20.31 15.39
CA THR A 91 18.55 -19.16 14.56
C THR A 91 17.49 -19.00 13.49
N TYR A 92 17.00 -17.78 13.30
CA TYR A 92 15.99 -17.43 12.32
C TYR A 92 16.66 -16.84 11.09
N TYR A 93 16.39 -17.45 9.93
CA TYR A 93 16.88 -17.02 8.64
C TYR A 93 15.74 -16.40 7.84
N TRP A 94 15.82 -15.13 7.57
CA TRP A 94 14.81 -14.36 6.86
C TRP A 94 15.11 -14.35 5.38
N ARG A 95 14.05 -14.44 4.56
CA ARG A 95 14.11 -14.29 3.10
C ARG A 95 12.91 -13.52 2.60
N PHE A 96 13.08 -12.85 1.46
CA PHE A 96 11.97 -12.19 0.78
C PHE A 96 11.05 -13.25 0.14
N ASP A 97 9.73 -13.07 0.28
CA ASP A 97 8.73 -13.94 -0.36
C ASP A 97 8.10 -13.18 -1.53
N SER A 98 8.68 -13.34 -2.72
CA SER A 98 8.27 -12.66 -3.95
C SER A 98 6.81 -12.97 -4.33
N ARG A 99 6.38 -14.21 -4.14
CA ARG A 99 5.00 -14.62 -4.48
C ARG A 99 3.98 -13.94 -3.59
N LYS A 100 4.20 -13.94 -2.28
CA LYS A 100 3.32 -13.27 -1.33
C LYS A 100 3.32 -11.76 -1.53
N ALA A 101 4.47 -11.14 -1.72
CA ALA A 101 4.57 -9.72 -2.00
C ALA A 101 3.81 -9.34 -3.28
N ALA A 102 3.92 -10.13 -4.36
CA ALA A 102 3.17 -9.94 -5.59
C ALA A 102 1.66 -10.01 -5.35
N GLN A 103 1.19 -11.00 -4.60
CA GLN A 103 -0.22 -11.16 -4.28
C GLN A 103 -0.77 -9.97 -3.48
N ILE A 104 -0.03 -9.50 -2.48
CA ILE A 104 -0.44 -8.33 -1.68
C ILE A 104 -0.57 -7.08 -2.55
N LEU A 105 0.42 -6.84 -3.44
CA LEU A 105 0.41 -5.70 -4.35
C LEU A 105 -0.76 -5.79 -5.35
N GLU A 106 -1.05 -6.98 -5.86
CA GLU A 106 -2.19 -7.22 -6.74
C GLU A 106 -3.52 -6.99 -6.01
N ASP A 107 -3.66 -7.50 -4.79
CA ASP A 107 -4.87 -7.31 -3.98
C ASP A 107 -5.09 -5.83 -3.62
N GLN A 108 -4.02 -5.08 -3.33
CA GLN A 108 -4.11 -3.63 -3.11
C GLN A 108 -4.56 -2.91 -4.38
N TYR A 109 -3.97 -3.26 -5.52
CA TYR A 109 -4.34 -2.70 -6.80
C TYR A 109 -5.82 -2.96 -7.13
N ASN A 110 -6.29 -4.19 -6.98
CA ASN A 110 -7.67 -4.58 -7.29
C ASN A 110 -8.67 -3.87 -6.37
N ARG A 111 -8.37 -3.74 -5.07
CA ARG A 111 -9.20 -2.98 -4.13
C ARG A 111 -9.31 -1.52 -4.54
N HIS A 112 -8.17 -0.87 -4.78
CA HIS A 112 -8.15 0.54 -5.16
C HIS A 112 -8.90 0.81 -6.49
N ASN A 113 -8.72 -0.07 -7.46
CA ASN A 113 -9.43 0.02 -8.74
C ASN A 113 -10.95 -0.20 -8.58
N LYS A 114 -11.36 -1.06 -7.67
CA LYS A 114 -12.77 -1.23 -7.33
C LYS A 114 -13.33 0.03 -6.67
N ASP A 115 -12.63 0.60 -5.69
CA ASP A 115 -13.07 1.82 -5.00
C ASP A 115 -13.24 2.99 -5.97
N ILE A 116 -12.35 3.12 -6.98
CA ILE A 116 -12.49 4.14 -8.03
C ILE A 116 -13.74 3.90 -8.87
N LYS A 117 -14.00 2.65 -9.27
CA LYS A 117 -15.19 2.30 -10.07
C LYS A 117 -16.48 2.53 -9.30
N ASP A 118 -16.54 2.09 -8.06
CA ASP A 118 -17.71 2.27 -7.19
C ASP A 118 -17.96 3.78 -6.97
N SER A 119 -16.90 4.58 -6.80
CA SER A 119 -16.99 6.03 -6.68
C SER A 119 -17.47 6.69 -7.97
N LEU A 120 -16.95 6.24 -9.11
CA LEU A 120 -17.36 6.78 -10.42
C LEU A 120 -18.83 6.47 -10.71
N GLU A 121 -19.26 5.24 -10.47
CA GLU A 121 -20.67 4.84 -10.63
C GLU A 121 -21.59 5.66 -9.72
N TYR A 122 -21.17 5.91 -8.47
CA TYR A 122 -21.92 6.75 -7.54
C TYR A 122 -22.02 8.19 -8.02
N GLU A 123 -20.93 8.77 -8.52
CA GLU A 123 -20.93 10.13 -9.04
C GLU A 123 -21.75 10.27 -10.34
N GLU A 124 -21.70 9.30 -11.25
CA GLU A 124 -22.44 9.32 -12.50
C GLU A 124 -23.95 9.15 -12.32
N ASN A 125 -24.35 8.39 -11.29
CA ASN A 125 -25.76 8.09 -11.05
C ASN A 125 -26.46 9.09 -10.10
N ASN A 126 -25.74 10.05 -9.54
CA ASN A 126 -26.32 10.98 -8.58
C ASN A 126 -26.08 12.46 -8.95
N MET A 127 -27.06 13.27 -8.67
CA MET A 127 -26.95 14.73 -8.62
C MET A 127 -26.70 15.17 -7.19
N PHE A 128 -25.83 16.13 -6.97
CA PHE A 128 -25.43 16.56 -5.65
C PHE A 128 -25.82 17.98 -5.30
N PHE A 129 -26.16 18.18 -4.05
CA PHE A 129 -26.50 19.46 -3.47
C PHE A 129 -25.57 19.76 -2.28
N VAL A 130 -25.06 20.98 -2.23
CA VAL A 130 -24.03 21.40 -1.27
C VAL A 130 -24.47 22.66 -0.56
N CYS A 131 -24.27 22.74 0.75
CA CYS A 131 -24.45 23.98 1.50
C CYS A 131 -23.16 24.82 1.52
N PRO A 132 -23.25 26.14 1.89
CA PRO A 132 -22.07 27.01 1.98
C PRO A 132 -20.97 26.48 2.92
N ASN A 133 -21.30 25.65 3.88
CA ASN A 133 -20.36 25.03 4.81
C ASN A 133 -19.78 23.70 4.31
N GLY A 134 -20.04 23.32 3.04
CA GLY A 134 -19.44 22.16 2.39
C GLY A 134 -20.10 20.81 2.67
N CYS A 135 -21.24 20.76 3.37
CA CYS A 135 -22.01 19.52 3.50
C CYS A 135 -22.63 19.15 2.15
N ARG A 136 -22.47 17.90 1.72
CA ARG A 136 -22.87 17.41 0.40
C ARG A 136 -23.83 16.24 0.55
N TYR A 137 -24.93 16.27 -0.20
CA TYR A 137 -25.99 15.26 -0.19
C TYR A 137 -26.43 14.92 -1.62
N PRO A 138 -26.75 13.66 -1.92
CA PRO A 138 -27.38 13.31 -3.20
C PRO A 138 -28.82 13.88 -3.24
N PHE A 139 -29.38 13.94 -4.43
CA PHE A 139 -30.71 14.53 -4.67
C PHE A 139 -31.80 13.96 -3.73
N ASP A 140 -31.84 12.62 -3.58
CA ASP A 140 -32.88 11.99 -2.78
C ASP A 140 -32.85 12.45 -1.32
N GLU A 141 -31.67 12.44 -0.69
CA GLU A 141 -31.49 12.96 0.67
C GLU A 141 -31.75 14.47 0.75
N ALA A 142 -31.26 15.25 -0.20
CA ALA A 142 -31.49 16.69 -0.23
C ALA A 142 -32.99 17.03 -0.36
N SER A 143 -33.73 16.23 -1.14
CA SER A 143 -35.18 16.34 -1.30
C SER A 143 -35.92 16.03 0.01
N ASP A 144 -35.53 14.97 0.73
CA ASP A 144 -36.09 14.61 2.03
C ASP A 144 -35.90 15.74 3.06
N PHE A 145 -34.79 16.44 2.99
CA PHE A 145 -34.47 17.62 3.82
C PHE A 145 -35.07 18.93 3.27
N GLN A 146 -35.92 18.87 2.24
CA GLN A 146 -36.49 20.05 1.60
C GLN A 146 -35.43 21.08 1.16
N PHE A 147 -34.25 20.60 0.76
CA PHE A 147 -33.06 21.36 0.37
C PHE A 147 -32.55 22.32 1.46
N VAL A 148 -32.72 21.94 2.73
CA VAL A 148 -32.12 22.60 3.88
C VAL A 148 -31.18 21.64 4.58
N CYS A 149 -29.92 22.05 4.77
CA CYS A 149 -28.88 21.21 5.36
C CYS A 149 -29.24 20.85 6.82
N PRO A 150 -29.37 19.56 7.19
CA PRO A 150 -29.74 19.16 8.55
C PRO A 150 -28.64 19.43 9.60
N ARG A 151 -27.41 19.67 9.14
CA ARG A 151 -26.27 19.98 10.03
C ARG A 151 -26.06 21.46 10.27
N CYS A 152 -26.29 22.28 9.25
CA CYS A 152 -25.94 23.71 9.25
C CYS A 152 -27.16 24.61 9.17
N ASN A 153 -28.33 24.08 8.88
CA ASN A 153 -29.57 24.78 8.63
C ASN A 153 -29.50 25.80 7.48
N GLU A 154 -28.51 25.65 6.60
CA GLU A 154 -28.29 26.46 5.41
C GLU A 154 -28.92 25.83 4.18
N LYS A 155 -29.23 26.63 3.16
CA LYS A 155 -29.80 26.14 1.90
C LYS A 155 -28.81 25.23 1.17
N LEU A 156 -29.31 24.12 0.64
CA LEU A 156 -28.59 23.24 -0.26
C LEU A 156 -28.81 23.68 -1.70
N GLU A 157 -27.72 23.91 -2.45
CA GLU A 157 -27.72 24.30 -3.85
C GLU A 157 -27.07 23.24 -4.72
N PHE A 158 -27.57 23.06 -5.92
CA PHE A 158 -27.00 22.10 -6.87
C PHE A 158 -25.54 22.39 -7.11
N LYS A 159 -24.72 21.37 -7.09
CA LYS A 159 -23.28 21.43 -7.38
C LYS A 159 -22.96 20.43 -8.49
N ASP A 160 -22.54 20.96 -9.62
CA ASP A 160 -22.03 20.12 -10.72
C ASP A 160 -20.81 19.31 -10.27
N ASN A 161 -20.79 18.02 -10.64
CA ASN A 161 -19.74 17.07 -10.30
C ASN A 161 -18.96 16.58 -11.53
N SER A 162 -19.10 17.24 -12.68
CA SER A 162 -18.42 16.86 -13.91
C SER A 162 -16.90 16.81 -13.77
N ASP A 163 -16.30 17.69 -12.98
CA ASP A 163 -14.85 17.69 -12.72
C ASP A 163 -14.44 16.46 -11.93
N ILE A 164 -15.22 16.08 -10.90
CA ILE A 164 -14.95 14.88 -10.07
C ILE A 164 -15.04 13.62 -10.95
N ILE A 165 -16.08 13.51 -11.79
CA ILE A 165 -16.26 12.41 -12.74
C ILE A 165 -15.07 12.34 -13.71
N LYS A 166 -14.61 13.46 -14.22
CA LYS A 166 -13.46 13.52 -15.12
C LYS A 166 -12.18 13.05 -14.43
N ASP A 167 -11.95 13.48 -13.20
CA ASP A 167 -10.77 13.07 -12.43
C ASP A 167 -10.80 11.57 -12.10
N LEU A 168 -11.97 11.03 -11.72
CA LEU A 168 -12.16 9.60 -11.49
C LEU A 168 -11.93 8.77 -12.77
N LYS A 169 -12.42 9.22 -13.94
CA LYS A 169 -12.16 8.57 -15.23
C LYS A 169 -10.68 8.60 -15.61
N ASN A 170 -9.99 9.69 -15.33
CA ASN A 170 -8.55 9.77 -15.55
C ASN A 170 -7.79 8.77 -14.63
N LEU A 171 -8.19 8.65 -13.37
CA LEU A 171 -7.61 7.69 -12.44
C LEU A 171 -7.91 6.25 -12.89
N GLU A 172 -9.15 5.94 -13.27
CA GLU A 172 -9.50 4.61 -13.79
C GLU A 172 -8.65 4.25 -15.02
N SER A 173 -8.52 5.16 -15.99
CA SER A 173 -7.70 4.93 -17.19
C SER A 173 -6.23 4.70 -16.86
N TYR A 174 -5.65 5.45 -15.91
CA TYR A 174 -4.28 5.26 -15.43
C TYR A 174 -4.06 3.86 -14.85
N TYR A 175 -5.01 3.36 -14.07
CA TYR A 175 -4.93 2.02 -13.48
C TYR A 175 -5.19 0.91 -14.51
N VAL A 176 -5.97 1.15 -15.56
CA VAL A 176 -6.20 0.17 -16.65
C VAL A 176 -4.97 0.05 -17.56
N VAL A 177 -4.36 1.17 -17.96
CA VAL A 177 -3.16 1.18 -18.83
C VAL A 177 -1.95 0.52 -18.15
N ASN A 178 -1.80 0.67 -16.84
CA ASN A 178 -0.75 -0.03 -16.10
C ASN A 178 -1.07 -1.51 -15.82
N LYS A 179 -2.15 -2.03 -16.42
CA LYS A 179 -2.55 -3.46 -16.37
C LYS A 179 -1.93 -4.28 -17.51
N GLU A 180 -1.41 -3.66 -18.56
CA GLU A 180 -0.69 -4.29 -19.66
C GLU A 180 0.83 -4.21 -19.43
#